data_a18e1b544258a809d03de1543c4ec4e9
#
_entry.id   a18e1b544258a809d03de1543c4ec4e9
#
_cell.length_a   1.000
_cell.length_b   1.000
_cell.length_c   1.000
_cell.angle_alpha   90.00
_cell.angle_beta   90.00
_cell.angle_gamma   90.00
#
_symmetry.space_group_name_H-M   'P 1'
#
loop_
_entity.id
_entity.type
_entity.pdbx_description
1 polymer ?
#
loop_
_entity_poly.entity_id
_entity_poly.type
_entity_poly.pdbx_seq_one_letter_code
_entity_poly.pdbx_strand_id
1 'polypeptide(L)'
;MKQKDYNFPKALDYIADLLGFEKSDFNHATKAPFGGFYKRLIREIQEPETSMQTYNLDVLREYSGKFNTMFFKDGISYETQAKFDIGYDIWSNRITVPEYTFDGKLCGIMGRSIDSNCPKEERWLPIIPCSRSLTLYGYHTNYANIQQKDLCVIGESEKFPQQLDSMGCQIGLASCGCHLSDTQAKYIKSLLVSRNILAYDEGLEEEYIREEAKKLKVNNAIFENKVGYVFDRENIIIPKGSKGSPSDYGKEKFSYLIKNCVVWI
;
A
#
# COMPACT_ATOMS: atom_id res chain seq x y z
N MET A 1 39.30 2.22 -19.24
CA MET A 1 38.11 2.68 -19.99
C MET A 1 37.39 3.69 -19.14
N LYS A 2 37.21 4.94 -19.59
CA LYS A 2 36.44 5.95 -18.85
C LYS A 2 34.95 5.59 -19.00
N GLN A 3 34.27 5.32 -17.88
CA GLN A 3 32.84 5.15 -17.81
C GLN A 3 32.18 6.49 -18.22
N LYS A 4 31.44 6.51 -19.31
CA LYS A 4 30.72 7.71 -19.76
C LYS A 4 29.37 7.70 -19.08
N ASP A 5 29.07 8.70 -18.24
CA ASP A 5 27.76 8.92 -17.66
C ASP A 5 26.77 9.35 -18.76
N TYR A 6 26.07 8.37 -19.32
CA TYR A 6 24.94 8.62 -20.19
C TYR A 6 23.63 8.52 -19.41
N ASN A 7 22.77 9.51 -19.53
CA ASN A 7 21.37 9.32 -19.19
C ASN A 7 20.74 8.36 -20.23
N PHE A 8 19.62 7.71 -19.88
CA PHE A 8 19.01 6.66 -20.70
C PHE A 8 18.79 7.03 -22.18
N PRO A 9 18.31 8.25 -22.55
CA PRO A 9 18.19 8.65 -23.94
C PRO A 9 19.53 8.67 -24.69
N LYS A 10 20.59 9.18 -24.05
CA LYS A 10 21.95 9.22 -24.66
C LYS A 10 22.58 7.84 -24.77
N ALA A 11 22.25 6.93 -23.85
CA ALA A 11 22.67 5.52 -23.96
C ALA A 11 21.98 4.82 -25.12
N LEU A 12 20.69 5.09 -25.36
CA LEU A 12 19.95 4.59 -26.51
C LEU A 12 20.49 5.15 -27.84
N ASP A 13 20.75 6.46 -27.92
CA ASP A 13 21.37 7.09 -29.08
C ASP A 13 22.74 6.45 -29.40
N TYR A 14 23.57 6.22 -28.37
CA TYR A 14 24.88 5.59 -28.52
C TYR A 14 24.77 4.14 -29.02
N ILE A 15 23.81 3.37 -28.50
CA ILE A 15 23.57 1.99 -28.95
C ILE A 15 23.03 1.97 -30.39
N ALA A 16 22.15 2.91 -30.75
CA ALA A 16 21.64 3.04 -32.11
C ALA A 16 22.76 3.36 -33.10
N ASP A 17 23.63 4.32 -32.76
CA ASP A 17 24.80 4.67 -33.59
C ASP A 17 25.79 3.48 -33.71
N LEU A 18 25.98 2.71 -32.64
CA LEU A 18 26.88 1.54 -32.62
C LEU A 18 26.33 0.39 -33.49
N LEU A 19 25.01 0.26 -33.60
CA LEU A 19 24.32 -0.78 -34.34
C LEU A 19 23.94 -0.34 -35.77
N GLY A 20 24.26 0.91 -36.15
CA GLY A 20 24.00 1.45 -37.50
C GLY A 20 22.53 1.76 -37.79
N PHE A 21 21.71 2.01 -36.75
CA PHE A 21 20.33 2.42 -36.92
C PHE A 21 20.22 3.92 -37.16
N GLU A 22 19.56 4.34 -38.23
CA GLU A 22 19.24 5.75 -38.46
C GLU A 22 18.09 6.22 -37.55
N LYS A 23 18.15 7.48 -37.09
CA LYS A 23 17.10 8.08 -36.23
C LYS A 23 15.71 8.07 -36.81
N SER A 24 15.59 7.99 -38.16
CA SER A 24 14.32 7.82 -38.86
C SER A 24 13.63 6.48 -38.59
N ASP A 25 14.40 5.44 -38.23
CA ASP A 25 13.86 4.09 -37.99
C ASP A 25 13.03 4.00 -36.72
N PHE A 26 13.26 4.89 -35.77
CA PHE A 26 12.49 4.94 -34.53
C PHE A 26 11.03 5.42 -34.74
N ASN A 27 10.76 6.21 -35.75
CA ASN A 27 9.39 6.63 -36.11
C ASN A 27 8.57 5.50 -36.75
N HIS A 28 9.20 4.43 -37.24
CA HIS A 28 8.58 3.23 -37.76
C HIS A 28 8.48 2.09 -36.72
N ALA A 29 8.85 2.32 -35.46
CA ALA A 29 8.85 1.33 -34.36
C ALA A 29 7.47 0.67 -34.08
N THR A 30 6.38 1.19 -34.68
CA THR A 30 5.05 0.56 -34.64
C THR A 30 4.96 -0.74 -35.42
N LYS A 31 5.91 -1.02 -36.33
CA LYS A 31 5.95 -2.24 -37.17
C LYS A 31 7.10 -3.19 -36.77
N ALA A 32 7.97 -2.79 -35.84
CA ALA A 32 9.02 -3.67 -35.32
C ALA A 32 8.43 -4.74 -34.40
N PRO A 33 9.01 -5.96 -34.32
CA PRO A 33 8.51 -7.07 -33.49
C PRO A 33 8.31 -6.71 -32.01
N PHE A 34 8.99 -5.70 -31.48
CA PHE A 34 8.89 -5.19 -30.13
C PHE A 34 8.33 -3.77 -30.02
N GLY A 35 7.82 -3.18 -31.09
CA GLY A 35 7.35 -1.79 -31.12
C GLY A 35 6.23 -1.49 -30.11
N GLY A 36 5.37 -2.46 -29.83
CA GLY A 36 4.35 -2.36 -28.78
C GLY A 36 4.95 -2.35 -27.38
N PHE A 37 6.02 -3.10 -27.14
CA PHE A 37 6.76 -3.11 -25.89
C PHE A 37 7.48 -1.77 -25.65
N TYR A 38 8.18 -1.26 -26.66
CA TYR A 38 8.84 0.06 -26.58
C TYR A 38 7.85 1.21 -26.36
N LYS A 39 6.70 1.21 -27.01
CA LYS A 39 5.66 2.22 -26.76
C LYS A 39 5.14 2.18 -25.33
N ARG A 40 4.97 0.98 -24.78
CA ARG A 40 4.52 0.81 -23.39
C ARG A 40 5.61 1.28 -22.41
N LEU A 41 6.87 0.90 -22.65
CA LEU A 41 8.02 1.32 -21.84
C LEU A 41 8.20 2.85 -21.87
N ILE A 42 8.13 3.48 -23.05
CA ILE A 42 8.26 4.95 -23.19
C ILE A 42 7.07 5.65 -22.53
N ARG A 43 5.86 5.09 -22.61
CA ARG A 43 4.68 5.64 -21.94
C ARG A 43 4.80 5.55 -20.41
N GLU A 44 5.30 4.43 -19.88
CA GLU A 44 5.58 4.27 -18.46
C GLU A 44 6.69 5.22 -17.97
N ILE A 45 7.67 5.55 -18.81
CA ILE A 45 8.75 6.53 -18.52
C ILE A 45 8.24 7.98 -18.63
N GLN A 46 7.25 8.24 -19.48
CA GLN A 46 6.70 9.58 -19.73
C GLN A 46 5.43 9.90 -18.91
N GLU A 47 4.91 8.94 -18.13
CA GLU A 47 3.89 9.30 -17.14
C GLU A 47 4.53 10.29 -16.16
N PRO A 48 3.95 11.49 -15.99
CA PRO A 48 4.49 12.43 -15.04
C PRO A 48 4.53 11.72 -13.69
N GLU A 49 5.72 11.64 -13.08
CA GLU A 49 5.82 11.39 -11.64
C GLU A 49 4.91 12.43 -11.00
N THR A 50 3.76 12.01 -10.54
CA THR A 50 2.89 12.86 -9.73
C THR A 50 3.68 13.08 -8.44
N SER A 51 4.49 14.14 -8.44
CA SER A 51 5.32 14.48 -7.29
C SER A 51 4.39 14.85 -6.15
N MET A 52 4.32 13.96 -5.17
CA MET A 52 3.55 14.22 -3.96
C MET A 52 4.29 15.26 -3.11
N GLN A 53 3.57 16.24 -2.60
CA GLN A 53 4.14 17.18 -1.65
C GLN A 53 4.62 16.42 -0.42
N THR A 54 5.84 16.73 0.03
CA THR A 54 6.43 16.12 1.22
C THR A 54 6.78 17.21 2.26
N TYR A 55 6.81 16.81 3.52
CA TYR A 55 7.01 17.69 4.66
C TYR A 55 8.20 17.22 5.49
N ASN A 56 8.80 18.16 6.22
CA ASN A 56 9.82 17.81 7.20
C ASN A 56 9.19 17.04 8.37
N LEU A 57 9.87 16.01 8.88
CA LEU A 57 9.44 15.23 10.04
C LEU A 57 9.29 16.07 11.31
N ASP A 58 9.91 17.25 11.39
CA ASP A 58 9.75 18.18 12.50
C ASP A 58 8.28 18.58 12.74
N VAL A 59 7.45 18.53 11.70
CA VAL A 59 6.00 18.76 11.80
C VAL A 59 5.35 17.79 12.79
N LEU A 60 5.85 16.57 12.91
CA LEU A 60 5.29 15.57 13.83
C LEU A 60 5.55 15.90 15.30
N ARG A 61 6.50 16.78 15.62
CA ARG A 61 6.81 17.15 17.01
C ARG A 61 5.62 17.82 17.72
N GLU A 62 4.74 18.49 16.97
CA GLU A 62 3.54 19.12 17.53
C GLU A 62 2.55 18.09 18.05
N TYR A 63 2.57 16.87 17.50
CA TYR A 63 1.64 15.79 17.79
C TYR A 63 2.26 14.66 18.62
N SER A 64 3.59 14.58 18.70
CA SER A 64 4.31 13.44 19.26
C SER A 64 4.18 13.30 20.78
N GLY A 65 4.51 12.10 21.29
CA GLY A 65 4.56 11.79 22.72
C GLY A 65 3.20 11.60 23.40
N LYS A 66 2.12 11.50 22.62
CA LYS A 66 0.76 11.39 23.14
C LYS A 66 0.11 10.10 22.63
N PHE A 67 0.39 8.99 23.33
CA PHE A 67 -0.28 7.72 23.04
C PHE A 67 -1.76 7.80 23.37
N ASN A 68 -2.57 7.11 22.54
CA ASN A 68 -4.01 7.17 22.68
C ASN A 68 -4.58 5.83 23.16
N THR A 69 -5.34 5.89 24.28
CA THR A 69 -5.99 4.72 24.87
C THR A 69 -7.10 4.14 24.01
N MET A 70 -7.71 4.91 23.11
CA MET A 70 -8.70 4.39 22.16
C MET A 70 -8.02 3.42 21.17
N PHE A 71 -6.87 3.79 20.62
CA PHE A 71 -6.09 2.89 19.74
C PHE A 71 -5.60 1.66 20.51
N PHE A 72 -5.22 1.82 21.79
CA PHE A 72 -4.85 0.69 22.61
C PHE A 72 -6.03 -0.30 22.80
N LYS A 73 -7.24 0.22 23.05
CA LYS A 73 -8.46 -0.61 23.13
C LYS A 73 -8.82 -1.26 21.78
N ASP A 74 -8.46 -0.62 20.69
CA ASP A 74 -8.59 -1.17 19.32
C ASP A 74 -7.50 -2.22 18.99
N GLY A 75 -6.69 -2.64 19.97
CA GLY A 75 -5.65 -3.65 19.78
C GLY A 75 -4.32 -3.13 19.24
N ILE A 76 -4.09 -1.81 19.28
CA ILE A 76 -2.85 -1.18 18.83
C ILE A 76 -1.99 -0.80 20.04
N SER A 77 -0.91 -1.54 20.27
CA SER A 77 -0.02 -1.35 21.41
C SER A 77 0.68 0.01 21.39
N TYR A 78 1.17 0.46 22.56
CA TYR A 78 1.91 1.72 22.62
C TYR A 78 3.21 1.71 21.83
N GLU A 79 3.88 0.56 21.77
CA GLU A 79 5.09 0.36 20.97
C GLU A 79 4.77 0.51 19.47
N THR A 80 3.65 -0.06 19.02
CA THR A 80 3.18 0.11 17.64
C THR A 80 2.79 1.56 17.37
N GLN A 81 2.08 2.22 18.30
CA GLN A 81 1.74 3.63 18.14
C GLN A 81 3.01 4.48 17.99
N ALA A 82 4.05 4.22 18.78
CA ALA A 82 5.33 4.91 18.65
C ALA A 82 6.02 4.63 17.31
N LYS A 83 6.02 3.36 16.86
CA LYS A 83 6.64 2.93 15.61
C LYS A 83 5.98 3.57 14.38
N PHE A 84 4.66 3.81 14.43
CA PHE A 84 3.89 4.43 13.35
C PHE A 84 3.72 5.95 13.52
N ASP A 85 4.49 6.58 14.43
CA ASP A 85 4.46 8.01 14.72
C ASP A 85 3.05 8.54 15.07
N ILE A 86 2.23 7.68 15.68
CA ILE A 86 0.89 8.07 16.13
C ILE A 86 1.01 9.13 17.22
N GLY A 87 0.26 10.19 17.05
CA GLY A 87 0.24 11.31 17.98
C GLY A 87 -1.18 11.80 18.24
N TYR A 88 -1.28 13.04 18.68
CA TYR A 88 -2.56 13.64 19.01
C TYR A 88 -2.57 15.14 18.78
N ASP A 89 -3.54 15.59 17.98
CA ASP A 89 -3.82 17.00 17.79
C ASP A 89 -4.83 17.50 18.84
N ILE A 90 -4.37 18.38 19.71
CA ILE A 90 -5.18 18.97 20.80
C ILE A 90 -6.26 19.87 20.23
N TRP A 91 -5.97 20.58 19.13
CA TRP A 91 -6.86 21.57 18.56
C TRP A 91 -8.09 20.96 17.90
N SER A 92 -7.88 19.93 17.12
CA SER A 92 -8.98 19.23 16.43
C SER A 92 -9.54 18.06 17.25
N ASN A 93 -8.96 17.73 18.40
CA ASN A 93 -9.32 16.58 19.25
C ASN A 93 -9.26 15.26 18.49
N ARG A 94 -8.14 15.03 17.77
CA ARG A 94 -7.95 13.87 16.89
C ARG A 94 -6.65 13.14 17.16
N ILE A 95 -6.70 11.83 17.08
CA ILE A 95 -5.49 11.01 16.97
C ILE A 95 -4.89 11.28 15.59
N THR A 96 -3.60 11.60 15.53
CA THR A 96 -2.90 11.84 14.28
C THR A 96 -2.25 10.57 13.76
N VAL A 97 -2.44 10.32 12.48
CA VAL A 97 -1.92 9.15 11.76
C VAL A 97 -1.12 9.66 10.57
N PRO A 98 0.22 9.71 10.65
CA PRO A 98 1.06 10.19 9.56
C PRO A 98 1.05 9.25 8.36
N GLU A 99 1.00 9.83 7.17
CA GLU A 99 1.07 9.14 5.88
C GLU A 99 2.44 9.37 5.26
N TYR A 100 3.03 8.30 4.73
CA TYR A 100 4.35 8.33 4.14
C TYR A 100 4.31 7.90 2.67
N THR A 101 5.18 8.50 1.87
CA THR A 101 5.50 8.03 0.53
C THR A 101 6.20 6.67 0.61
N PHE A 102 6.34 6.00 -0.53
CA PHE A 102 7.01 4.69 -0.60
C PHE A 102 8.49 4.74 -0.18
N ASP A 103 9.15 5.89 -0.34
CA ASP A 103 10.51 6.15 0.10
C ASP A 103 10.61 6.73 1.53
N GLY A 104 9.50 6.73 2.28
CA GLY A 104 9.47 7.08 3.69
C GLY A 104 9.47 8.57 4.01
N LYS A 105 9.12 9.44 3.06
CA LYS A 105 8.95 10.87 3.32
C LYS A 105 7.53 11.16 3.80
N LEU A 106 7.37 12.00 4.81
CA LEU A 106 6.06 12.43 5.29
C LEU A 106 5.32 13.18 4.19
N CYS A 107 4.12 12.74 3.82
CA CYS A 107 3.32 13.36 2.76
C CYS A 107 1.94 13.83 3.23
N GLY A 108 1.49 13.42 4.41
CA GLY A 108 0.21 13.84 4.96
C GLY A 108 0.00 13.39 6.39
N ILE A 109 -1.06 13.84 7.00
CA ILE A 109 -1.48 13.42 8.34
C ILE A 109 -3.00 13.28 8.35
N MET A 110 -3.50 12.07 8.63
CA MET A 110 -4.91 11.83 8.87
C MET A 110 -5.23 12.02 10.35
N GLY A 111 -6.43 12.49 10.63
CA GLY A 111 -6.93 12.73 11.98
C GLY A 111 -8.15 11.86 12.30
N ARG A 112 -8.03 10.95 13.29
CA ARG A 112 -9.15 10.15 13.81
C ARG A 112 -9.81 10.86 14.99
N SER A 113 -11.09 11.24 14.88
CA SER A 113 -11.84 11.82 15.99
C SER A 113 -11.93 10.84 17.16
N ILE A 114 -11.73 11.33 18.38
CA ILE A 114 -11.96 10.58 19.64
C ILE A 114 -13.37 10.81 20.19
N ASP A 115 -14.14 11.73 19.61
CA ASP A 115 -15.53 11.95 20.02
C ASP A 115 -16.43 10.81 19.55
N SER A 116 -17.08 10.14 20.51
CA SER A 116 -18.03 9.05 20.21
C SER A 116 -19.26 9.51 19.43
N ASN A 117 -19.63 10.78 19.54
CA ASN A 117 -20.79 11.38 18.87
C ASN A 117 -20.44 11.96 17.49
N CYS A 118 -19.16 11.86 17.10
CA CYS A 118 -18.72 12.36 15.80
C CYS A 118 -19.45 11.65 14.65
N PRO A 119 -20.06 12.37 13.70
CA PRO A 119 -20.67 11.79 12.52
C PRO A 119 -19.68 10.87 11.79
N LYS A 120 -20.20 9.79 11.18
CA LYS A 120 -19.34 8.79 10.53
C LYS A 120 -18.44 9.41 9.46
N GLU A 121 -18.96 10.37 8.71
CA GLU A 121 -18.28 11.06 7.62
C GLU A 121 -17.14 11.95 8.13
N GLU A 122 -17.21 12.39 9.38
CA GLU A 122 -16.21 13.25 10.01
C GLU A 122 -15.22 12.50 10.91
N ARG A 123 -15.40 11.21 11.07
CA ARG A 123 -14.54 10.39 11.95
C ARG A 123 -13.09 10.41 11.50
N TRP A 124 -12.86 10.41 10.21
CA TRP A 124 -11.54 10.51 9.60
C TRP A 124 -11.48 11.73 8.71
N LEU A 125 -10.71 12.73 9.09
CA LEU A 125 -10.48 13.95 8.31
C LEU A 125 -8.97 14.18 8.17
N PRO A 126 -8.50 14.69 7.03
CA PRO A 126 -7.10 15.05 6.89
C PRO A 126 -6.77 16.30 7.72
N ILE A 127 -5.69 16.24 8.49
CA ILE A 127 -5.04 17.40 9.12
C ILE A 127 -4.09 18.02 8.11
N ILE A 128 -3.28 17.19 7.47
CA ILE A 128 -2.48 17.56 6.30
C ILE A 128 -2.92 16.62 5.16
N PRO A 129 -3.60 17.13 4.13
CA PRO A 129 -4.11 16.29 3.06
C PRO A 129 -2.99 15.73 2.17
N CYS A 130 -3.15 14.48 1.73
CA CYS A 130 -2.32 13.85 0.72
C CYS A 130 -3.17 13.01 -0.26
N SER A 131 -2.57 12.66 -1.38
CA SER A 131 -3.22 11.79 -2.38
C SER A 131 -3.10 10.32 -1.96
N ARG A 132 -4.07 9.81 -1.22
CA ARG A 132 -4.06 8.43 -0.68
C ARG A 132 -4.00 7.34 -1.76
N SER A 133 -4.49 7.62 -2.97
CA SER A 133 -4.34 6.73 -4.12
C SER A 133 -2.89 6.56 -4.60
N LEU A 134 -1.98 7.42 -4.14
CA LEU A 134 -0.56 7.39 -4.44
C LEU A 134 0.29 6.87 -3.28
N THR A 135 -0.31 6.42 -2.17
CA THR A 135 0.37 5.87 -0.99
C THR A 135 -0.16 4.48 -0.65
N LEU A 136 0.60 3.73 0.13
CA LEU A 136 0.17 2.51 0.82
C LEU A 136 0.60 2.64 2.28
N TYR A 137 -0.35 2.76 3.16
CA TYR A 137 -0.04 2.90 4.58
C TYR A 137 0.69 1.65 5.11
N GLY A 138 1.76 1.89 5.86
CA GLY A 138 2.62 0.83 6.38
C GLY A 138 3.69 0.32 5.40
N TYR A 139 3.72 0.77 4.13
CA TYR A 139 4.68 0.27 3.13
C TYR A 139 6.13 0.49 3.57
N HIS A 140 6.51 1.73 3.85
CA HIS A 140 7.85 2.06 4.32
C HIS A 140 8.20 1.32 5.61
N THR A 141 7.29 1.31 6.59
CA THR A 141 7.50 0.74 7.93
C THR A 141 7.67 -0.77 7.91
N ASN A 142 6.94 -1.48 7.04
CA ASN A 142 6.87 -2.94 7.02
C ASN A 142 7.64 -3.58 5.87
N TYR A 143 8.23 -2.79 4.96
CA TYR A 143 8.91 -3.28 3.75
C TYR A 143 9.88 -4.44 4.01
N ALA A 144 10.83 -4.27 4.94
CA ALA A 144 11.84 -5.28 5.23
C ALA A 144 11.24 -6.60 5.75
N ASN A 145 10.21 -6.49 6.60
CA ASN A 145 9.53 -7.68 7.15
C ASN A 145 8.68 -8.40 6.09
N ILE A 146 8.02 -7.66 5.20
CA ILE A 146 7.28 -8.21 4.07
C ILE A 146 8.23 -8.99 3.16
N GLN A 147 9.39 -8.43 2.84
CA GLN A 147 10.43 -9.10 2.06
C GLN A 147 10.93 -10.37 2.76
N GLN A 148 11.26 -10.28 4.03
CA GLN A 148 11.76 -11.43 4.81
C GLN A 148 10.75 -12.56 4.93
N LYS A 149 9.45 -12.22 5.08
CA LYS A 149 8.37 -13.22 5.23
C LYS A 149 7.81 -13.72 3.90
N ASP A 150 8.19 -13.08 2.80
CA ASP A 150 7.71 -13.40 1.46
C ASP A 150 6.17 -13.43 1.38
N LEU A 151 5.55 -12.50 2.10
CA LEU A 151 4.10 -12.39 2.27
C LEU A 151 3.70 -10.94 2.56
N CYS A 152 2.70 -10.46 1.83
CA CYS A 152 2.05 -9.18 2.05
C CYS A 152 0.55 -9.40 2.30
N VAL A 153 -0.01 -8.75 3.32
CA VAL A 153 -1.45 -8.76 3.58
C VAL A 153 -1.96 -7.31 3.57
N ILE A 154 -2.99 -7.06 2.78
CA ILE A 154 -3.49 -5.71 2.49
C ILE A 154 -4.91 -5.57 3.05
N GLY A 155 -5.11 -4.65 3.99
CA GLY A 155 -6.42 -4.26 4.53
C GLY A 155 -6.91 -2.92 3.99
N GLU A 156 -8.06 -2.47 4.49
CA GLU A 156 -8.68 -1.22 4.05
C GLU A 156 -8.18 0.01 4.83
N SER A 157 -8.08 -0.07 6.14
CA SER A 157 -7.83 1.09 7.00
C SER A 157 -6.41 1.11 7.55
N GLU A 158 -5.94 2.29 7.93
CA GLU A 158 -4.62 2.50 8.55
C GLU A 158 -4.45 1.71 9.85
N LYS A 159 -5.54 1.37 10.54
CA LYS A 159 -5.49 0.52 11.74
C LYS A 159 -5.04 -0.90 11.42
N PHE A 160 -5.34 -1.42 10.25
CA PHE A 160 -5.04 -2.79 9.87
C PHE A 160 -3.54 -3.15 10.04
N PRO A 161 -2.58 -2.47 9.38
CA PRO A 161 -1.16 -2.78 9.57
C PRO A 161 -0.67 -2.50 10.99
N GLN A 162 -1.26 -1.55 11.72
CA GLN A 162 -0.92 -1.27 13.12
C GLN A 162 -1.38 -2.41 14.04
N GLN A 163 -2.58 -2.94 13.84
CA GLN A 163 -3.08 -4.10 14.59
C GLN A 163 -2.23 -5.35 14.29
N LEU A 164 -1.87 -5.58 13.03
CA LEU A 164 -0.99 -6.68 12.68
C LEU A 164 0.40 -6.54 13.32
N ASP A 165 0.96 -5.35 13.34
CA ASP A 165 2.24 -5.08 14.01
C ASP A 165 2.15 -5.40 15.51
N SER A 166 1.09 -4.97 16.18
CA SER A 166 0.82 -5.25 17.59
C SER A 166 0.64 -6.74 17.88
N MET A 167 0.20 -7.53 16.90
CA MET A 167 0.12 -8.99 16.97
C MET A 167 1.47 -9.67 16.71
N GLY A 168 2.52 -8.92 16.37
CA GLY A 168 3.83 -9.43 15.96
C GLY A 168 3.87 -9.90 14.50
N CYS A 169 2.94 -9.45 13.67
CA CYS A 169 2.83 -9.76 12.24
C CYS A 169 3.09 -8.51 11.40
N GLN A 170 4.34 -8.16 11.17
CA GLN A 170 4.75 -6.92 10.49
C GLN A 170 4.71 -7.05 8.95
N ILE A 171 3.60 -7.56 8.41
CA ILE A 171 3.41 -7.84 6.98
C ILE A 171 2.20 -7.11 6.40
N GLY A 172 1.58 -6.22 7.19
CA GLY A 172 0.35 -5.51 6.84
C GLY A 172 0.61 -4.24 6.06
N LEU A 173 -0.22 -3.98 5.07
CA LEU A 173 -0.37 -2.71 4.37
C LEU A 173 -1.83 -2.28 4.41
N ALA A 174 -2.11 -1.00 4.13
CA ALA A 174 -3.48 -0.56 3.89
C ALA A 174 -3.60 0.27 2.61
N SER A 175 -4.66 -0.02 1.85
CA SER A 175 -5.05 0.73 0.64
C SER A 175 -5.77 2.04 0.97
N CYS A 176 -6.15 2.22 2.23
CA CYS A 176 -6.92 3.37 2.71
C CYS A 176 -8.29 3.51 2.02
N GLY A 177 -8.94 2.38 1.78
CA GLY A 177 -10.24 2.19 1.15
C GLY A 177 -10.33 0.81 0.53
N CYS A 178 -11.53 0.42 0.07
CA CYS A 178 -11.79 -0.90 -0.52
C CYS A 178 -11.37 -1.03 -1.99
N HIS A 179 -10.75 -0.01 -2.57
CA HIS A 179 -10.30 0.01 -3.96
C HIS A 179 -8.79 0.23 -4.05
N LEU A 180 -8.10 -0.64 -4.80
CA LEU A 180 -6.70 -0.46 -5.13
C LEU A 180 -6.55 0.41 -6.37
N SER A 181 -5.83 1.52 -6.24
CA SER A 181 -5.41 2.30 -7.39
C SER A 181 -4.35 1.56 -8.21
N ASP A 182 -4.15 1.96 -9.47
CA ASP A 182 -3.11 1.38 -10.33
C ASP A 182 -1.71 1.59 -9.73
N THR A 183 -1.48 2.75 -9.12
CA THR A 183 -0.22 3.06 -8.43
C THR A 183 -0.01 2.14 -7.24
N GLN A 184 -0.99 1.96 -6.37
CA GLN A 184 -0.92 1.04 -5.24
C GLN A 184 -0.66 -0.40 -5.70
N ALA A 185 -1.41 -0.88 -6.71
CA ALA A 185 -1.21 -2.21 -7.28
C ALA A 185 0.19 -2.39 -7.88
N LYS A 186 0.72 -1.36 -8.56
CA LYS A 186 2.09 -1.36 -9.09
C LYS A 186 3.13 -1.51 -7.98
N TYR A 187 3.01 -0.78 -6.88
CA TYR A 187 3.93 -0.87 -5.75
C TYR A 187 3.84 -2.21 -5.01
N ILE A 188 2.63 -2.77 -4.83
CA ILE A 188 2.47 -4.11 -4.24
C ILE A 188 3.14 -5.16 -5.14
N LYS A 189 2.93 -5.09 -6.45
CA LYS A 189 3.60 -6.01 -7.40
C LYS A 189 5.11 -5.86 -7.41
N SER A 190 5.63 -4.65 -7.20
CA SER A 190 7.09 -4.39 -7.15
C SER A 190 7.77 -4.95 -5.89
N LEU A 191 7.01 -5.33 -4.87
CA LEU A 191 7.54 -6.08 -3.73
C LEU A 191 8.10 -7.44 -4.15
N LEU A 192 7.63 -8.04 -5.26
CA LEU A 192 8.04 -9.35 -5.77
C LEU A 192 7.96 -10.47 -4.71
N VAL A 193 6.98 -10.38 -3.80
CA VAL A 193 6.72 -11.43 -2.81
C VAL A 193 5.84 -12.51 -3.39
N SER A 194 6.10 -13.77 -3.00
CA SER A 194 5.40 -14.95 -3.54
C SER A 194 3.90 -14.95 -3.21
N ARG A 195 3.48 -14.25 -2.14
CA ARG A 195 2.09 -14.28 -1.68
C ARG A 195 1.58 -12.89 -1.35
N ASN A 196 0.43 -12.52 -1.96
CA ASN A 196 -0.31 -11.31 -1.65
C ASN A 196 -1.73 -11.67 -1.28
N ILE A 197 -2.23 -11.19 -0.15
CA ILE A 197 -3.57 -11.51 0.35
C ILE A 197 -4.33 -10.20 0.62
N LEU A 198 -5.49 -10.01 -0.01
CA LEU A 198 -6.42 -8.96 0.39
C LEU A 198 -7.22 -9.42 1.63
N ALA A 199 -7.31 -8.57 2.62
CA ALA A 199 -8.02 -8.78 3.88
C ALA A 199 -8.94 -7.59 4.15
N TYR A 200 -9.92 -7.39 3.25
CA TYR A 200 -10.86 -6.28 3.29
C TYR A 200 -11.94 -6.49 4.36
N ASP A 201 -12.59 -5.40 4.75
CA ASP A 201 -13.62 -5.39 5.77
C ASP A 201 -14.86 -6.17 5.30
N GLU A 202 -15.61 -6.74 6.24
CA GLU A 202 -16.85 -7.47 5.95
C GLU A 202 -17.89 -6.55 5.30
N GLY A 203 -18.70 -7.11 4.40
CA GLY A 203 -19.82 -6.44 3.73
C GLY A 203 -19.57 -6.13 2.25
N LEU A 204 -18.41 -6.48 1.71
CA LEU A 204 -18.15 -6.41 0.27
C LEU A 204 -18.55 -7.72 -0.41
N GLU A 205 -19.02 -7.60 -1.65
CA GLU A 205 -19.34 -8.78 -2.48
C GLU A 205 -18.05 -9.55 -2.84
N GLU A 206 -18.10 -10.89 -2.76
CA GLU A 206 -16.93 -11.74 -3.01
C GLU A 206 -16.32 -11.50 -4.39
N GLU A 207 -17.14 -11.28 -5.42
CA GLU A 207 -16.66 -11.02 -6.78
C GLU A 207 -15.92 -9.67 -6.88
N TYR A 208 -16.37 -8.66 -6.14
CA TYR A 208 -15.65 -7.38 -6.07
C TYR A 208 -14.25 -7.55 -5.49
N ILE A 209 -14.13 -8.27 -4.36
CA ILE A 209 -12.83 -8.52 -3.73
C ILE A 209 -11.93 -9.34 -4.68
N ARG A 210 -12.50 -10.28 -5.40
CA ARG A 210 -11.79 -11.10 -6.41
C ARG A 210 -11.21 -10.23 -7.53
N GLU A 211 -11.98 -9.29 -8.07
CA GLU A 211 -11.51 -8.37 -9.12
C GLU A 211 -10.41 -7.44 -8.60
N GLU A 212 -10.52 -6.93 -7.37
CA GLU A 212 -9.44 -6.17 -6.75
C GLU A 212 -8.17 -7.03 -6.56
N ALA A 213 -8.31 -8.27 -6.14
CA ALA A 213 -7.20 -9.20 -5.98
C ALA A 213 -6.49 -9.51 -7.32
N LYS A 214 -7.23 -9.64 -8.42
CA LYS A 214 -6.66 -9.87 -9.76
C LYS A 214 -5.67 -8.79 -10.19
N LYS A 215 -5.83 -7.54 -9.72
CA LYS A 215 -4.89 -6.45 -9.99
C LYS A 215 -3.48 -6.73 -9.49
N LEU A 216 -3.34 -7.57 -8.46
CA LEU A 216 -2.08 -7.91 -7.83
C LEU A 216 -1.36 -9.10 -8.48
N LYS A 217 -2.02 -9.79 -9.42
CA LYS A 217 -1.44 -10.96 -10.08
C LYS A 217 -0.25 -10.57 -10.95
N VAL A 218 0.84 -11.28 -10.77
CA VAL A 218 2.02 -11.25 -11.64
C VAL A 218 2.25 -12.67 -12.13
N ASN A 219 2.29 -12.83 -13.43
CA ASN A 219 2.64 -14.10 -14.08
C ASN A 219 3.44 -13.79 -15.34
N ASN A 220 4.75 -13.95 -15.25
CA ASN A 220 5.66 -13.76 -16.39
C ASN A 220 6.79 -14.78 -16.34
N ALA A 221 7.70 -14.76 -17.30
CA ALA A 221 8.78 -15.75 -17.43
C ALA A 221 9.79 -15.75 -16.25
N ILE A 222 9.80 -14.69 -15.43
CA ILE A 222 10.78 -14.53 -14.34
C ILE A 222 10.15 -14.75 -12.97
N PHE A 223 8.89 -14.33 -12.80
CA PHE A 223 8.23 -14.33 -11.50
C PHE A 223 6.73 -14.59 -11.62
N GLU A 224 6.24 -15.45 -10.75
CA GLU A 224 4.82 -15.69 -10.53
C GLU A 224 4.51 -15.61 -9.03
N ASN A 225 3.44 -14.88 -8.69
CA ASN A 225 2.95 -14.81 -7.32
C ASN A 225 1.62 -15.55 -7.15
N LYS A 226 1.35 -15.97 -5.92
CA LYS A 226 0.02 -16.41 -5.49
C LYS A 226 -0.73 -15.21 -4.91
N VAL A 227 -1.91 -14.97 -5.42
CA VAL A 227 -2.80 -13.92 -4.93
C VAL A 227 -4.05 -14.55 -4.37
N GLY A 228 -4.49 -14.07 -3.22
CA GLY A 228 -5.73 -14.53 -2.59
C GLY A 228 -6.43 -13.39 -1.86
N TYR A 229 -7.60 -13.71 -1.34
CA TYR A 229 -8.35 -12.79 -0.49
C TYR A 229 -9.02 -13.55 0.66
N VAL A 230 -9.16 -12.90 1.80
CA VAL A 230 -9.87 -13.44 2.96
C VAL A 230 -11.36 -13.33 2.70
N PHE A 231 -12.09 -14.45 2.83
CA PHE A 231 -13.54 -14.45 2.75
C PHE A 231 -14.13 -15.49 3.73
N ASP A 232 -14.70 -15.01 4.84
CA ASP A 232 -15.29 -15.85 5.89
C ASP A 232 -16.76 -16.19 5.54
N ARG A 233 -16.94 -17.14 4.61
CA ARG A 233 -18.28 -17.50 4.06
C ARG A 233 -19.29 -17.92 5.11
N GLU A 234 -18.85 -18.55 6.15
CA GLU A 234 -19.70 -19.07 7.22
C GLU A 234 -19.85 -18.09 8.39
N ASN A 235 -19.20 -16.93 8.31
CA ASN A 235 -19.16 -15.91 9.36
C ASN A 235 -18.74 -16.48 10.73
N ILE A 236 -17.76 -17.38 10.73
CA ILE A 236 -17.26 -18.05 11.94
C ILE A 236 -16.53 -17.05 12.84
N ILE A 237 -15.75 -16.15 12.24
CA ILE A 237 -14.92 -15.15 12.93
C ILE A 237 -15.52 -13.76 12.80
N ILE A 238 -15.92 -13.37 11.58
CA ILE A 238 -16.40 -12.04 11.26
C ILE A 238 -17.93 -12.07 11.17
N PRO A 239 -18.64 -11.50 12.16
CA PRO A 239 -20.11 -11.54 12.15
C PRO A 239 -20.68 -10.81 10.94
N LYS A 240 -21.68 -11.40 10.31
CA LYS A 240 -22.38 -10.81 9.16
C LYS A 240 -22.96 -9.44 9.53
N GLY A 241 -22.69 -8.42 8.69
CA GLY A 241 -23.17 -7.05 8.88
C GLY A 241 -22.36 -6.24 9.91
N SER A 242 -21.27 -6.81 10.45
CA SER A 242 -20.43 -6.11 11.43
C SER A 242 -19.60 -4.98 10.81
N LYS A 243 -19.29 -5.08 9.50
CA LYS A 243 -18.28 -4.25 8.81
C LYS A 243 -16.92 -4.28 9.50
N GLY A 244 -16.63 -5.40 10.16
CA GLY A 244 -15.39 -5.60 10.91
C GLY A 244 -14.23 -5.95 9.98
N SER A 245 -13.07 -5.41 10.32
CA SER A 245 -11.83 -5.80 9.66
C SER A 245 -11.37 -7.17 10.17
N PRO A 246 -10.76 -8.02 9.32
CA PRO A 246 -10.17 -9.28 9.76
C PRO A 246 -9.21 -9.15 10.94
N SER A 247 -8.54 -8.02 11.11
CA SER A 247 -7.61 -7.73 12.21
C SER A 247 -8.27 -7.33 13.53
N ASP A 248 -9.56 -6.94 13.54
CA ASP A 248 -10.26 -6.49 14.75
C ASP A 248 -10.46 -7.60 15.79
N TYR A 249 -10.34 -8.86 15.38
CA TYR A 249 -10.67 -10.02 16.22
C TYR A 249 -9.48 -10.64 16.96
N GLY A 250 -8.30 -10.03 16.85
CA GLY A 250 -7.09 -10.44 17.54
C GLY A 250 -6.31 -11.55 16.84
N LYS A 251 -5.12 -11.84 17.37
CA LYS A 251 -4.08 -12.65 16.70
C LYS A 251 -4.53 -14.05 16.33
N GLU A 252 -5.19 -14.76 17.24
CA GLU A 252 -5.58 -16.16 17.01
C GLU A 252 -6.63 -16.27 15.90
N LYS A 253 -7.65 -15.42 15.96
CA LYS A 253 -8.73 -15.38 14.97
C LYS A 253 -8.21 -14.89 13.62
N PHE A 254 -7.35 -13.88 13.58
CA PHE A 254 -6.69 -13.45 12.36
C PHE A 254 -5.87 -14.58 11.73
N SER A 255 -5.10 -15.31 12.56
CA SER A 255 -4.33 -16.47 12.08
C SER A 255 -5.22 -17.57 11.51
N TYR A 256 -6.40 -17.80 12.10
CA TYR A 256 -7.39 -18.73 11.60
C TYR A 256 -7.90 -18.29 10.21
N LEU A 257 -8.29 -17.01 10.06
CA LEU A 257 -8.76 -16.46 8.78
C LEU A 257 -7.71 -16.63 7.67
N ILE A 258 -6.44 -16.30 7.95
CA ILE A 258 -5.36 -16.44 6.96
C ILE A 258 -5.10 -17.91 6.58
N LYS A 259 -5.31 -18.85 7.50
CA LYS A 259 -5.07 -20.28 7.22
C LYS A 259 -6.24 -20.96 6.53
N ASN A 260 -7.48 -20.59 6.87
CA ASN A 260 -8.66 -21.37 6.53
C ASN A 260 -9.65 -20.64 5.61
N CYS A 261 -9.61 -19.30 5.57
CA CYS A 261 -10.59 -18.50 4.84
C CYS A 261 -9.99 -17.75 3.64
N VAL A 262 -8.76 -18.04 3.25
CA VAL A 262 -8.15 -17.45 2.05
C VAL A 262 -8.59 -18.22 0.81
N VAL A 263 -9.19 -17.50 -0.13
CA VAL A 263 -9.53 -17.99 -1.46
C VAL A 263 -8.41 -17.56 -2.42
N TRP A 264 -7.72 -18.53 -3.00
CA TRP A 264 -6.61 -18.29 -3.94
C TRP A 264 -7.13 -18.17 -5.39
N ILE A 265 -6.50 -17.29 -6.22
CA ILE A 265 -6.84 -17.04 -7.63
C ILE A 265 -5.64 -17.23 -8.56
#